data_2ee89dfd47394bc6eb13588cd62214df
#
_entry.id   2ee89dfd47394bc6eb13588cd62214df
#
_cell.length_a   1.000
_cell.length_b   1.000
_cell.length_c   1.000
_cell.angle_alpha   90.00
_cell.angle_beta   90.00
_cell.angle_gamma   90.00
#
_symmetry.space_group_name_H-M   'P 1'
#
loop_
_entity.id
_entity.type
_entity.pdbx_description
1 polymer ?
#
loop_
_entity_poly.entity_id
_entity_poly.type
_entity_poly.pdbx_seq_one_letter_code
_entity_poly.pdbx_strand_id
1 'polypeptide(L)'
;MPAPTHATLRVVTVHGNSRQRGRAQGEALRAVMSDGIGRWLARLGQTHGIDPDDYLIEFLDTTHYLPAMQRWAPEALEEIRGIAEGSNQPFRRVLAYNLMDEEWYFGEERRQRQFLGGHESRPFQCTVVCLRLPGSGVPVIAQTMDIPSVHDGTQVVLHHLPDDGPEMLIFSAAGMLGLIGVNAMGVGVVVNNLAMLPHSDRGLPVACIIRGILSRTTLADAASFVTSVPHAVGQHYAIGSPEGLASFEGAANGVVRDERVTDRIVHTNHPFVNLAIAGDPEPAYAASRTRERLACVQAAAQTIVDVAGIERALADTSAPVSRAPDGGFMTFGAMIAELSVPPRARFAPGPPHLVPFVSHQLSGVSRQES
;
A
#
# COMPACT_ATOMS: atom_id res chain seq x y z
N MET A 1 4.54 19.19 23.84
CA MET A 1 4.75 18.46 22.60
C MET A 1 4.89 19.49 21.48
N PRO A 2 5.93 19.46 20.63
CA PRO A 2 5.95 20.35 19.48
C PRO A 2 4.75 20.03 18.59
N ALA A 3 4.11 21.07 18.05
CA ALA A 3 3.02 20.92 17.08
C ALA A 3 3.52 20.07 15.90
N PRO A 4 2.68 19.18 15.35
CA PRO A 4 3.06 18.44 14.15
C PRO A 4 3.42 19.47 13.07
N THR A 5 4.65 19.44 12.62
CA THR A 5 5.04 20.15 11.40
C THR A 5 4.19 19.54 10.30
N HIS A 6 3.23 20.32 9.76
CA HIS A 6 2.44 19.90 8.60
C HIS A 6 3.42 19.49 7.51
N ALA A 7 3.59 18.17 7.32
CA ALA A 7 4.52 17.65 6.36
C ALA A 7 4.07 18.08 4.96
N THR A 8 4.86 18.93 4.31
CA THR A 8 4.63 19.27 2.91
C THR A 8 4.79 17.97 2.12
N LEU A 9 3.77 17.58 1.35
CA LEU A 9 3.81 16.40 0.51
C LEU A 9 4.98 16.50 -0.48
N ARG A 10 5.93 15.56 -0.38
CA ARG A 10 7.02 15.46 -1.35
C ARG A 10 6.51 14.80 -2.61
N VAL A 11 6.83 15.37 -3.76
CA VAL A 11 6.62 14.75 -5.07
C VAL A 11 7.97 14.57 -5.74
N VAL A 12 8.26 13.34 -6.16
CA VAL A 12 9.53 13.01 -6.83
C VAL A 12 9.21 12.44 -8.20
N THR A 13 9.62 13.17 -9.25
CA THR A 13 9.46 12.71 -10.63
C THR A 13 10.68 11.89 -11.05
N VAL A 14 10.44 10.70 -11.57
CA VAL A 14 11.48 9.75 -12.01
C VAL A 14 11.19 9.23 -13.40
N HIS A 15 12.24 9.12 -14.23
CA HIS A 15 12.17 8.77 -15.65
C HIS A 15 13.01 7.52 -15.97
N GLY A 16 12.73 6.91 -17.10
CA GLY A 16 13.56 5.87 -17.68
C GLY A 16 13.13 4.45 -17.31
N ASN A 17 14.04 3.49 -17.49
CA ASN A 17 13.81 2.09 -17.09
C ASN A 17 13.76 1.94 -15.56
N SER A 18 13.39 0.74 -15.09
CA SER A 18 13.16 0.48 -13.65
C SER A 18 14.37 0.84 -12.79
N ARG A 19 15.58 0.45 -13.19
CA ARG A 19 16.80 0.75 -12.42
C ARG A 19 17.13 2.23 -12.39
N GLN A 20 16.91 2.96 -13.50
CA GLN A 20 17.10 4.41 -13.56
C GLN A 20 16.12 5.14 -12.66
N ARG A 21 14.83 4.77 -12.70
CA ARG A 21 13.80 5.34 -11.82
C ARG A 21 14.12 5.11 -10.36
N GLY A 22 14.48 3.87 -10.01
CA GLY A 22 14.91 3.54 -8.65
C GLY A 22 16.11 4.36 -8.18
N ARG A 23 17.11 4.49 -9.02
CA ARG A 23 18.31 5.29 -8.71
C ARG A 23 17.96 6.77 -8.49
N ALA A 24 17.17 7.35 -9.36
CA ALA A 24 16.70 8.74 -9.23
C ALA A 24 15.89 8.96 -7.95
N GLN A 25 15.01 8.02 -7.60
CA GLN A 25 14.28 8.03 -6.33
C GLN A 25 15.23 7.99 -5.13
N GLY A 26 16.18 7.05 -5.13
CA GLY A 26 17.17 6.91 -4.06
C GLY A 26 18.04 8.15 -3.88
N GLU A 27 18.49 8.77 -4.98
CA GLU A 27 19.27 10.01 -4.96
C GLU A 27 18.46 11.18 -4.39
N ALA A 28 17.21 11.37 -4.86
CA ALA A 28 16.34 12.46 -4.43
C ALA A 28 15.91 12.34 -2.96
N LEU A 29 15.74 11.11 -2.45
CA LEU A 29 15.20 10.84 -1.12
C LEU A 29 16.24 10.32 -0.12
N ARG A 30 17.54 10.36 -0.43
CA ARG A 30 18.62 9.73 0.35
C ARG A 30 18.55 10.02 1.85
N ALA A 31 18.40 11.29 2.23
CA ALA A 31 18.37 11.68 3.64
C ALA A 31 17.11 11.16 4.35
N VAL A 32 15.96 11.26 3.70
CA VAL A 32 14.67 10.79 4.23
C VAL A 32 14.66 9.27 4.38
N MET A 33 15.23 8.56 3.41
CA MET A 33 15.37 7.11 3.45
C MET A 33 16.32 6.67 4.56
N SER A 34 17.46 7.35 4.71
CA SER A 34 18.43 7.02 5.77
C SER A 34 17.81 7.13 7.15
N ASP A 35 17.04 8.19 7.40
CA ASP A 35 16.32 8.39 8.65
C ASP A 35 15.20 7.34 8.85
N GLY A 36 14.33 7.15 7.86
CA GLY A 36 13.22 6.22 7.92
C GLY A 36 13.66 4.77 8.10
N ILE A 37 14.63 4.30 7.30
CA ILE A 37 15.20 2.95 7.43
C ILE A 37 15.91 2.80 8.79
N GLY A 38 16.63 3.83 9.24
CA GLY A 38 17.29 3.81 10.55
C GLY A 38 16.31 3.61 11.71
N ARG A 39 15.17 4.33 11.69
CA ARG A 39 14.11 4.16 12.71
C ARG A 39 13.46 2.77 12.63
N TRP A 40 13.20 2.28 11.43
CA TRP A 40 12.64 0.94 11.23
C TRP A 40 13.59 -0.15 11.73
N LEU A 41 14.88 -0.08 11.40
CA LEU A 41 15.90 -1.02 11.91
C LEU A 41 16.01 -0.99 13.43
N ALA A 42 16.00 0.21 14.04
CA ALA A 42 16.00 0.34 15.49
C ALA A 42 14.78 -0.33 16.14
N ARG A 43 13.61 -0.19 15.51
CA ARG A 43 12.38 -0.89 15.95
C ARG A 43 12.51 -2.40 15.82
N LEU A 44 13.05 -2.92 14.72
CA LEU A 44 13.27 -4.36 14.54
C LEU A 44 14.16 -4.92 15.64
N GLY A 45 15.30 -4.26 15.90
CA GLY A 45 16.22 -4.66 16.97
C GLY A 45 15.55 -4.68 18.35
N GLN A 46 14.75 -3.66 18.66
CA GLN A 46 13.99 -3.60 19.92
C GLN A 46 12.91 -4.70 20.01
N THR A 47 12.19 -4.94 18.89
CA THR A 47 11.09 -5.91 18.86
C THR A 47 11.57 -7.35 18.95
N HIS A 48 12.69 -7.67 18.32
CA HIS A 48 13.18 -9.04 18.18
C HIS A 48 14.37 -9.37 19.06
N GLY A 49 14.95 -8.37 19.76
CA GLY A 49 16.04 -8.56 20.71
C GLY A 49 17.35 -9.04 20.09
N ILE A 50 17.59 -8.74 18.79
CA ILE A 50 18.80 -9.09 18.05
C ILE A 50 19.28 -7.89 17.22
N ASP A 51 20.52 -7.98 16.72
CA ASP A 51 21.01 -6.98 15.75
C ASP A 51 20.07 -6.94 14.52
N PRO A 52 19.64 -5.76 14.08
CA PRO A 52 18.69 -5.67 12.96
C PRO A 52 19.26 -6.19 11.63
N ASP A 53 20.55 -6.09 11.36
CA ASP A 53 21.15 -6.66 10.14
C ASP A 53 21.18 -8.20 10.22
N ASP A 54 21.45 -8.79 11.39
CA ASP A 54 21.34 -10.24 11.60
C ASP A 54 19.89 -10.72 11.40
N TYR A 55 18.91 -9.95 11.90
CA TYR A 55 17.50 -10.23 11.65
C TYR A 55 17.15 -10.22 10.15
N LEU A 56 17.63 -9.21 9.41
CA LEU A 56 17.41 -9.13 7.97
C LEU A 56 18.13 -10.25 7.19
N ILE A 57 19.26 -10.72 7.66
CA ILE A 57 19.94 -11.90 7.12
C ILE A 57 19.05 -13.13 7.31
N GLU A 58 18.59 -13.37 8.55
CA GLU A 58 17.69 -14.48 8.85
C GLU A 58 16.44 -14.41 7.96
N PHE A 59 15.75 -13.26 7.91
CA PHE A 59 14.56 -13.05 7.11
C PHE A 59 14.76 -13.39 5.63
N LEU A 60 15.74 -12.75 4.99
CA LEU A 60 15.91 -12.87 3.54
C LEU A 60 16.58 -14.17 3.09
N ASP A 61 17.40 -14.80 3.93
CA ASP A 61 18.10 -16.02 3.58
C ASP A 61 17.26 -17.29 3.86
N THR A 62 16.25 -17.19 4.74
CA THR A 62 15.35 -18.31 5.06
C THR A 62 14.02 -18.27 4.31
N THR A 63 13.74 -17.21 3.57
CA THR A 63 12.50 -17.05 2.78
C THR A 63 12.76 -17.05 1.28
N HIS A 64 11.71 -17.24 0.48
CA HIS A 64 11.79 -17.38 -0.98
C HIS A 64 11.18 -16.20 -1.73
N TYR A 65 11.03 -15.03 -1.10
CA TYR A 65 10.48 -13.83 -1.76
C TYR A 65 11.35 -13.36 -2.93
N LEU A 66 12.68 -13.37 -2.79
CA LEU A 66 13.57 -12.94 -3.86
C LEU A 66 13.44 -13.83 -5.12
N PRO A 67 13.42 -15.17 -5.05
CA PRO A 67 13.08 -16.02 -6.19
C PRO A 67 11.71 -15.74 -6.82
N ALA A 68 10.70 -15.46 -6.00
CA ALA A 68 9.36 -15.12 -6.50
C ALA A 68 9.37 -13.79 -7.27
N MET A 69 10.06 -12.77 -6.74
CA MET A 69 10.23 -11.48 -7.43
C MET A 69 11.01 -11.61 -8.73
N GLN A 70 12.09 -12.40 -8.75
CA GLN A 70 12.87 -12.68 -9.97
C GLN A 70 12.01 -13.28 -11.08
N ARG A 71 11.07 -14.13 -10.72
CA ARG A 71 10.18 -14.82 -11.66
C ARG A 71 9.03 -13.95 -12.14
N TRP A 72 8.37 -13.20 -11.24
CA TRP A 72 7.08 -12.60 -11.51
C TRP A 72 7.10 -11.06 -11.61
N ALA A 73 8.15 -10.42 -11.10
CA ALA A 73 8.30 -8.96 -11.09
C ALA A 73 9.77 -8.52 -11.20
N PRO A 74 10.52 -8.98 -12.22
CA PRO A 74 11.95 -8.66 -12.34
C PRO A 74 12.21 -7.15 -12.44
N GLU A 75 11.29 -6.38 -13.06
CA GLU A 75 11.42 -4.93 -13.16
C GLU A 75 11.31 -4.26 -11.78
N ALA A 76 10.45 -4.73 -10.89
CA ALA A 76 10.36 -4.22 -9.52
C ALA A 76 11.66 -4.48 -8.74
N LEU A 77 12.26 -5.65 -8.95
CA LEU A 77 13.56 -5.98 -8.34
C LEU A 77 14.68 -5.07 -8.85
N GLU A 78 14.72 -4.77 -10.16
CA GLU A 78 15.70 -3.82 -10.72
C GLU A 78 15.47 -2.40 -10.20
N GLU A 79 14.23 -1.99 -9.97
CA GLU A 79 13.94 -0.71 -9.36
C GLU A 79 14.45 -0.65 -7.90
N ILE A 80 14.26 -1.70 -7.10
CA ILE A 80 14.82 -1.80 -5.74
C ILE A 80 16.36 -1.73 -5.76
N ARG A 81 17.03 -2.38 -6.74
CA ARG A 81 18.48 -2.27 -6.91
C ARG A 81 18.89 -0.82 -7.18
N GLY A 82 18.16 -0.14 -8.07
CA GLY A 82 18.37 1.28 -8.35
C GLY A 82 18.18 2.14 -7.11
N ILE A 83 17.12 1.93 -6.32
CA ILE A 83 16.87 2.65 -5.07
C ILE A 83 18.06 2.49 -4.11
N ALA A 84 18.56 1.27 -3.94
CA ALA A 84 19.71 0.98 -3.09
C ALA A 84 20.97 1.74 -3.54
N GLU A 85 21.26 1.74 -4.84
CA GLU A 85 22.39 2.48 -5.43
C GLU A 85 22.25 4.00 -5.21
N GLY A 86 21.11 4.56 -5.59
CA GLY A 86 20.86 6.00 -5.50
C GLY A 86 20.89 6.53 -4.07
N SER A 87 20.36 5.74 -3.12
CA SER A 87 20.33 6.12 -1.70
C SER A 87 21.63 5.82 -0.96
N ASN A 88 22.57 5.07 -1.56
CA ASN A 88 23.77 4.56 -0.90
C ASN A 88 23.43 3.67 0.32
N GLN A 89 22.35 2.88 0.23
CA GLN A 89 21.94 1.91 1.23
C GLN A 89 22.29 0.49 0.78
N PRO A 90 22.62 -0.44 1.70
CA PRO A 90 22.77 -1.85 1.34
C PRO A 90 21.51 -2.40 0.68
N PHE A 91 21.67 -3.10 -0.46
CA PHE A 91 20.55 -3.68 -1.19
C PHE A 91 19.63 -4.54 -0.29
N ARG A 92 20.22 -5.33 0.61
CA ARG A 92 19.47 -6.18 1.54
C ARG A 92 18.50 -5.38 2.43
N ARG A 93 18.92 -4.22 2.91
CA ARG A 93 18.06 -3.33 3.72
C ARG A 93 16.92 -2.75 2.91
N VAL A 94 17.21 -2.28 1.68
CA VAL A 94 16.17 -1.71 0.80
C VAL A 94 15.21 -2.80 0.33
N LEU A 95 15.69 -4.00 0.02
CA LEU A 95 14.86 -5.14 -0.33
C LEU A 95 13.90 -5.48 0.82
N ALA A 96 14.41 -5.71 2.02
CA ALA A 96 13.60 -6.03 3.19
C ALA A 96 12.59 -4.91 3.54
N TYR A 97 13.00 -3.65 3.39
CA TYR A 97 12.11 -2.50 3.60
C TYR A 97 10.94 -2.46 2.62
N ASN A 98 11.10 -3.02 1.42
CA ASN A 98 10.03 -3.19 0.44
C ASN A 98 9.15 -4.44 0.66
N LEU A 99 9.49 -5.26 1.64
CA LEU A 99 8.76 -6.47 2.04
C LEU A 99 8.07 -6.27 3.41
N MET A 100 7.53 -5.06 3.66
CA MET A 100 6.99 -4.66 4.96
C MET A 100 5.87 -5.57 5.47
N ASP A 101 4.94 -5.96 4.58
CA ASP A 101 3.86 -6.88 4.93
C ASP A 101 4.41 -8.29 5.21
N GLU A 102 5.33 -8.76 4.38
CA GLU A 102 5.94 -10.09 4.46
C GLU A 102 6.85 -10.23 5.69
N GLU A 103 7.61 -9.17 6.01
CA GLU A 103 8.45 -9.09 7.20
C GLU A 103 7.61 -9.20 8.48
N TRP A 104 6.44 -8.58 8.51
CA TRP A 104 5.54 -8.67 9.64
C TRP A 104 5.14 -10.13 9.93
N TYR A 105 4.76 -10.92 8.91
CA TYR A 105 4.42 -12.34 9.09
C TYR A 105 5.63 -13.16 9.54
N PHE A 106 6.79 -12.94 8.94
CA PHE A 106 8.04 -13.59 9.35
C PHE A 106 8.35 -13.29 10.83
N GLY A 107 8.23 -12.04 11.25
CA GLY A 107 8.45 -11.61 12.62
C GLY A 107 7.49 -12.26 13.63
N GLU A 108 6.20 -12.40 13.26
CA GLU A 108 5.20 -13.09 14.08
C GLU A 108 5.53 -14.58 14.24
N GLU A 109 5.81 -15.28 13.16
CA GLU A 109 6.20 -16.70 13.21
C GLU A 109 7.48 -16.91 14.02
N ARG A 110 8.46 -16.01 13.87
CA ARG A 110 9.71 -16.06 14.62
C ARG A 110 9.45 -15.93 16.12
N ARG A 111 8.60 -15.00 16.55
CA ARG A 111 8.21 -14.85 17.97
C ARG A 111 7.49 -16.07 18.51
N GLN A 112 6.57 -16.65 17.75
CA GLN A 112 5.87 -17.87 18.14
C GLN A 112 6.84 -19.03 18.35
N ARG A 113 7.80 -19.23 17.43
CA ARG A 113 8.83 -20.28 17.55
C ARG A 113 9.74 -20.10 18.76
N GLN A 114 10.01 -18.86 19.16
CA GLN A 114 10.91 -18.55 20.28
C GLN A 114 10.20 -18.44 21.62
N PHE A 115 8.89 -18.68 21.69
CA PHE A 115 8.06 -18.51 22.90
C PHE A 115 8.23 -17.11 23.53
N LEU A 116 8.61 -16.12 22.76
CA LEU A 116 8.64 -14.73 23.17
C LEU A 116 7.18 -14.26 23.23
N GLY A 117 6.63 -14.18 24.43
CA GLY A 117 5.21 -13.97 24.74
C GLY A 117 4.52 -12.94 23.85
N GLY A 118 3.23 -13.15 23.63
CA GLY A 118 2.43 -12.42 22.66
C GLY A 118 2.61 -10.91 22.76
N HIS A 119 3.23 -10.34 21.75
CA HIS A 119 3.10 -8.92 21.51
C HIS A 119 1.75 -8.66 20.86
N GLU A 120 1.08 -7.63 21.31
CA GLU A 120 0.00 -6.98 20.55
C GLU A 120 0.61 -6.34 19.26
N SER A 121 1.16 -7.17 18.36
CA SER A 121 1.50 -6.66 17.05
C SER A 121 0.19 -6.42 16.30
N ARG A 122 -0.25 -5.18 16.31
CA ARG A 122 -1.41 -4.78 15.53
C ARG A 122 -1.07 -4.96 14.05
N PRO A 123 -1.84 -5.72 13.28
CA PRO A 123 -1.67 -5.78 11.83
C PRO A 123 -1.93 -4.39 11.23
N PHE A 124 -1.39 -4.14 10.04
CA PHE A 124 -1.67 -2.92 9.29
C PHE A 124 -3.18 -2.69 9.19
N GLN A 125 -3.59 -1.42 9.26
CA GLN A 125 -5.00 -1.05 9.25
C GLN A 125 -5.24 -0.10 8.08
N CYS A 126 -6.31 -0.33 7.35
CA CYS A 126 -6.68 0.49 6.20
C CYS A 126 -8.19 0.58 6.12
N THR A 127 -8.69 1.68 5.57
CA THR A 127 -10.11 1.83 5.25
C THR A 127 -10.25 2.24 3.79
N VAL A 128 -10.97 1.44 3.01
CA VAL A 128 -11.21 1.64 1.59
C VAL A 128 -12.67 2.06 1.37
N VAL A 129 -12.85 3.11 0.55
CA VAL A 129 -14.14 3.55 0.02
C VAL A 129 -13.97 3.80 -1.47
N CYS A 130 -14.55 2.95 -2.30
CA CYS A 130 -14.58 3.15 -3.74
C CYS A 130 -16.03 3.21 -4.19
N LEU A 131 -16.36 4.12 -5.09
CA LEU A 131 -17.73 4.24 -5.61
C LEU A 131 -17.75 4.98 -6.95
N ARG A 132 -18.81 4.75 -7.70
CA ARG A 132 -19.14 5.58 -8.85
C ARG A 132 -19.91 6.80 -8.37
N LEU A 133 -19.39 7.99 -8.64
CA LEU A 133 -20.04 9.25 -8.21
C LEU A 133 -21.40 9.41 -8.93
N PRO A 134 -22.52 9.63 -8.20
CA PRO A 134 -23.86 9.67 -8.80
C PRO A 134 -24.02 10.72 -9.89
N GLY A 135 -23.40 11.90 -9.74
CA GLY A 135 -23.59 13.01 -10.68
C GLY A 135 -22.78 12.87 -11.97
N SER A 136 -21.48 12.50 -11.85
CA SER A 136 -20.55 12.41 -12.99
C SER A 136 -20.48 11.01 -13.59
N GLY A 137 -20.87 9.97 -12.86
CA GLY A 137 -20.65 8.58 -13.24
C GLY A 137 -19.19 8.13 -13.17
N VAL A 138 -18.27 8.99 -12.74
CA VAL A 138 -16.83 8.67 -12.67
C VAL A 138 -16.58 7.74 -11.48
N PRO A 139 -15.89 6.59 -11.69
CA PRO A 139 -15.44 5.76 -10.59
C PRO A 139 -14.35 6.48 -9.80
N VAL A 140 -14.41 6.35 -8.47
CA VAL A 140 -13.41 6.89 -7.54
C VAL A 140 -12.93 5.77 -6.65
N ILE A 141 -11.62 5.69 -6.43
CA ILE A 141 -11.02 4.85 -5.40
C ILE A 141 -10.42 5.73 -4.32
N ALA A 142 -10.56 5.33 -3.05
CA ALA A 142 -10.06 6.09 -1.93
C ALA A 142 -9.70 5.20 -0.75
N GLN A 143 -8.65 5.60 -0.01
CA GLN A 143 -8.15 4.84 1.14
C GLN A 143 -7.49 5.74 2.17
N THR A 144 -7.66 5.43 3.47
CA THR A 144 -6.69 5.74 4.53
C THR A 144 -5.81 4.54 4.79
N MET A 145 -4.52 4.77 5.03
CA MET A 145 -3.53 3.73 5.29
C MET A 145 -2.87 3.97 6.65
N ASP A 146 -3.07 3.03 7.58
CA ASP A 146 -2.43 3.09 8.89
C ASP A 146 -1.28 2.10 8.94
N ILE A 147 -0.08 2.61 9.19
CA ILE A 147 1.15 1.84 9.31
C ILE A 147 1.93 2.28 10.56
N PRO A 148 3.00 1.56 10.95
CA PRO A 148 3.81 1.94 12.10
C PRO A 148 4.33 3.38 12.02
N SER A 149 4.24 4.11 13.14
CA SER A 149 4.64 5.53 13.23
C SER A 149 6.14 5.77 12.96
N VAL A 150 6.96 4.71 12.93
CA VAL A 150 8.38 4.81 12.52
C VAL A 150 8.56 5.29 11.08
N HIS A 151 7.53 5.15 10.24
CA HIS A 151 7.52 5.63 8.86
C HIS A 151 7.11 7.10 8.73
N ASP A 152 6.66 7.77 9.82
CA ASP A 152 6.26 9.18 9.75
C ASP A 152 7.39 10.06 9.21
N GLY A 153 7.03 11.02 8.38
CA GLY A 153 7.99 11.91 7.69
C GLY A 153 8.61 11.31 6.41
N THR A 154 8.30 10.05 6.08
CA THR A 154 8.77 9.42 4.83
C THR A 154 7.75 9.47 3.69
N GLN A 155 6.59 10.09 3.90
CA GLN A 155 5.53 10.20 2.90
C GLN A 155 6.02 10.87 1.62
N VAL A 156 5.73 10.24 0.48
CA VAL A 156 6.09 10.74 -0.86
C VAL A 156 5.06 10.32 -1.90
N VAL A 157 4.84 11.15 -2.88
CA VAL A 157 4.23 10.77 -4.15
C VAL A 157 5.34 10.58 -5.18
N LEU A 158 5.45 9.38 -5.70
CA LEU A 158 6.34 9.05 -6.80
C LEU A 158 5.59 9.29 -8.11
N HIS A 159 6.07 10.24 -8.91
CA HIS A 159 5.57 10.50 -10.24
C HIS A 159 6.47 9.77 -11.24
N HIS A 160 6.02 8.61 -11.67
CA HIS A 160 6.77 7.75 -12.59
C HIS A 160 6.45 8.06 -14.04
N LEU A 161 7.50 8.26 -14.84
CA LEU A 161 7.48 8.42 -16.28
C LEU A 161 8.34 7.30 -16.91
N PRO A 162 7.82 6.05 -16.95
CA PRO A 162 8.58 4.91 -17.47
C PRO A 162 8.80 5.02 -18.98
N ASP A 163 9.88 4.39 -19.48
CA ASP A 163 10.10 4.25 -20.93
C ASP A 163 9.00 3.40 -21.57
N ASP A 164 8.61 2.32 -20.87
CA ASP A 164 7.56 1.39 -21.28
C ASP A 164 6.42 1.41 -20.26
N GLY A 165 5.21 1.67 -20.72
CA GLY A 165 4.00 1.67 -19.89
C GLY A 165 3.47 3.06 -19.51
N PRO A 166 2.37 3.11 -18.74
CA PRO A 166 1.69 4.36 -18.44
C PRO A 166 2.44 5.17 -17.38
N GLU A 167 2.32 6.50 -17.47
CA GLU A 167 2.64 7.43 -16.40
C GLU A 167 1.86 7.09 -15.13
N MET A 168 2.46 7.23 -13.92
CA MET A 168 1.83 6.84 -12.66
C MET A 168 2.06 7.88 -11.57
N LEU A 169 1.06 8.06 -10.70
CA LEU A 169 1.20 8.66 -9.38
C LEU A 169 1.05 7.58 -8.31
N ILE A 170 2.08 7.38 -7.50
CA ILE A 170 2.15 6.32 -6.51
C ILE A 170 2.41 6.95 -5.14
N PHE A 171 1.47 6.81 -4.20
CA PHE A 171 1.72 7.19 -2.82
C PHE A 171 2.55 6.09 -2.14
N SER A 172 3.63 6.50 -1.46
CA SER A 172 4.62 5.60 -0.93
C SER A 172 5.33 6.15 0.30
N ALA A 173 6.10 5.30 0.97
CA ALA A 173 7.19 5.72 1.85
C ALA A 173 8.49 5.85 1.05
N ALA A 174 9.33 6.80 1.39
CA ALA A 174 10.62 7.02 0.74
C ALA A 174 11.47 5.73 0.74
N GLY A 175 11.82 5.24 -0.43
CA GLY A 175 12.57 4.00 -0.62
C GLY A 175 11.74 2.75 -0.86
N MET A 176 10.41 2.85 -0.83
CA MET A 176 9.52 1.75 -1.22
C MET A 176 9.06 1.91 -2.68
N LEU A 177 8.69 0.78 -3.30
CA LEU A 177 8.14 0.71 -4.66
C LEU A 177 6.78 1.41 -4.77
N GLY A 178 5.94 1.30 -3.73
CA GLY A 178 4.62 1.90 -3.70
C GLY A 178 3.66 1.18 -2.77
N LEU A 179 2.69 1.91 -2.27
CA LEU A 179 1.65 1.42 -1.37
C LEU A 179 0.26 1.45 -2.01
N ILE A 180 -0.08 2.51 -2.74
CA ILE A 180 -1.33 2.72 -3.49
C ILE A 180 -1.06 3.68 -4.65
N GLY A 181 -1.90 3.72 -5.67
CA GLY A 181 -1.66 4.65 -6.78
C GLY A 181 -2.69 4.58 -7.90
N VAL A 182 -2.43 5.38 -8.93
CA VAL A 182 -3.21 5.46 -10.16
C VAL A 182 -2.29 5.76 -11.35
N ASN A 183 -2.59 5.22 -12.51
CA ASN A 183 -1.86 5.50 -13.74
C ASN A 183 -2.66 6.39 -14.73
N ALA A 184 -2.00 6.89 -15.76
CA ALA A 184 -2.57 7.82 -16.73
C ALA A 184 -3.75 7.25 -17.55
N MET A 185 -3.90 5.92 -17.59
CA MET A 185 -5.04 5.25 -18.24
C MET A 185 -6.26 5.13 -17.31
N GLY A 186 -6.15 5.69 -16.09
CA GLY A 186 -7.19 5.63 -15.07
C GLY A 186 -7.24 4.32 -14.29
N VAL A 187 -6.30 3.39 -14.50
CA VAL A 187 -6.21 2.19 -13.65
C VAL A 187 -5.59 2.56 -12.32
N GLY A 188 -6.30 2.29 -11.24
CA GLY A 188 -5.84 2.56 -9.88
C GLY A 188 -6.08 1.40 -8.93
N VAL A 189 -5.33 1.36 -7.84
CA VAL A 189 -5.42 0.32 -6.82
C VAL A 189 -5.29 0.90 -5.42
N VAL A 190 -6.15 0.41 -4.52
CA VAL A 190 -6.09 0.61 -3.07
C VAL A 190 -6.23 -0.75 -2.38
N VAL A 191 -5.68 -0.90 -1.17
CA VAL A 191 -5.46 -2.21 -0.54
C VAL A 191 -5.82 -2.24 0.95
N ASN A 192 -6.18 -3.44 1.46
CA ASN A 192 -6.28 -3.68 2.90
C ASN A 192 -5.55 -4.98 3.26
N ASN A 193 -4.70 -4.93 4.28
CA ASN A 193 -4.11 -6.15 4.82
C ASN A 193 -5.19 -7.07 5.43
N LEU A 194 -5.12 -8.35 5.13
CA LEU A 194 -6.01 -9.41 5.61
C LEU A 194 -5.20 -10.46 6.39
N ALA A 195 -4.66 -10.03 7.53
CA ALA A 195 -3.67 -10.78 8.30
C ALA A 195 -4.08 -12.20 8.72
N MET A 196 -5.37 -12.52 8.71
CA MET A 196 -5.89 -13.83 9.11
C MET A 196 -6.00 -14.84 7.94
N LEU A 197 -5.65 -14.41 6.72
CA LEU A 197 -5.59 -15.33 5.58
C LEU A 197 -4.23 -16.04 5.48
N PRO A 198 -4.17 -17.21 4.83
CA PRO A 198 -2.92 -17.94 4.65
C PRO A 198 -1.85 -17.11 3.96
N HIS A 199 -0.59 -17.29 4.40
CA HIS A 199 0.58 -16.65 3.79
C HIS A 199 1.62 -17.68 3.36
N SER A 200 2.55 -17.30 2.47
CA SER A 200 3.63 -18.14 1.96
C SER A 200 4.80 -17.26 1.49
N ASP A 201 5.98 -17.65 1.87
CA ASP A 201 7.23 -17.01 1.43
C ASP A 201 7.56 -17.26 -0.07
N ARG A 202 6.72 -18.05 -0.77
CA ARG A 202 6.85 -18.36 -2.22
C ARG A 202 5.95 -17.53 -3.11
N GLY A 203 5.09 -16.70 -2.52
CA GLY A 203 4.21 -15.78 -3.23
C GLY A 203 4.92 -14.49 -3.63
N LEU A 204 4.29 -13.74 -4.53
CA LEU A 204 4.74 -12.41 -4.94
C LEU A 204 4.37 -11.40 -3.85
N PRO A 205 5.32 -10.56 -3.39
CA PRO A 205 5.08 -9.55 -2.39
C PRO A 205 4.06 -8.48 -2.80
N VAL A 206 3.35 -7.93 -1.81
CA VAL A 206 2.25 -6.95 -2.00
C VAL A 206 2.68 -5.76 -2.84
N ALA A 207 3.82 -5.15 -2.55
CA ALA A 207 4.32 -4.00 -3.30
C ALA A 207 4.54 -4.31 -4.79
N CYS A 208 4.98 -5.54 -5.12
CA CYS A 208 5.15 -5.99 -6.50
C CYS A 208 3.79 -6.20 -7.19
N ILE A 209 2.78 -6.70 -6.48
CA ILE A 209 1.43 -6.88 -7.03
C ILE A 209 0.81 -5.51 -7.32
N ILE A 210 0.91 -4.55 -6.41
CA ILE A 210 0.43 -3.17 -6.62
C ILE A 210 1.08 -2.57 -7.87
N ARG A 211 2.40 -2.69 -8.02
CA ARG A 211 3.12 -2.16 -9.20
C ARG A 211 2.72 -2.89 -10.49
N GLY A 212 2.50 -4.19 -10.41
CA GLY A 212 1.99 -4.97 -11.55
C GLY A 212 0.59 -4.54 -11.99
N ILE A 213 -0.32 -4.24 -11.06
CA ILE A 213 -1.65 -3.68 -11.36
C ILE A 213 -1.51 -2.30 -12.03
N LEU A 214 -0.70 -1.41 -11.47
CA LEU A 214 -0.50 -0.05 -12.00
C LEU A 214 0.20 -0.01 -13.36
N SER A 215 0.85 -1.09 -13.77
CA SER A 215 1.45 -1.22 -15.10
C SER A 215 0.43 -1.65 -16.18
N ARG A 216 -0.83 -1.93 -15.82
CA ARG A 216 -1.89 -2.34 -16.75
C ARG A 216 -2.66 -1.12 -17.25
N THR A 217 -3.27 -1.28 -18.42
CA THR A 217 -3.97 -0.17 -19.10
C THR A 217 -5.49 -0.30 -19.05
N THR A 218 -6.02 -1.47 -18.67
CA THR A 218 -7.45 -1.75 -18.55
C THR A 218 -7.76 -2.45 -17.22
N LEU A 219 -9.03 -2.39 -16.79
CA LEU A 219 -9.51 -3.13 -15.62
C LEU A 219 -9.39 -4.65 -15.83
N ALA A 220 -9.68 -5.10 -17.04
CA ALA A 220 -9.61 -6.52 -17.39
C ALA A 220 -8.17 -7.08 -17.28
N ASP A 221 -7.18 -6.34 -17.79
CA ASP A 221 -5.77 -6.75 -17.69
C ASP A 221 -5.27 -6.71 -16.24
N ALA A 222 -5.68 -5.70 -15.46
CA ALA A 222 -5.35 -5.61 -14.04
C ALA A 222 -5.96 -6.77 -13.24
N ALA A 223 -7.22 -7.12 -13.50
CA ALA A 223 -7.91 -8.27 -12.91
C ALA A 223 -7.25 -9.60 -13.31
N SER A 224 -6.88 -9.76 -14.57
CA SER A 224 -6.16 -10.95 -15.06
C SER A 224 -4.80 -11.09 -14.38
N PHE A 225 -4.06 -10.00 -14.23
CA PHE A 225 -2.76 -10.03 -13.56
C PHE A 225 -2.90 -10.45 -12.08
N VAL A 226 -3.78 -9.81 -11.31
CA VAL A 226 -3.92 -10.11 -9.88
C VAL A 226 -4.33 -11.56 -9.63
N THR A 227 -5.10 -12.17 -10.55
CA THR A 227 -5.53 -13.57 -10.43
C THR A 227 -4.52 -14.59 -10.97
N SER A 228 -3.53 -14.15 -11.76
CA SER A 228 -2.55 -15.05 -12.40
C SER A 228 -1.26 -15.25 -11.60
N VAL A 229 -0.97 -14.39 -10.62
CA VAL A 229 0.25 -14.47 -9.83
C VAL A 229 -0.01 -15.11 -8.45
N PRO A 230 0.97 -15.84 -7.87
CA PRO A 230 0.85 -16.31 -6.51
C PRO A 230 1.00 -15.16 -5.53
N HIS A 231 0.19 -15.10 -4.48
CA HIS A 231 0.25 -14.06 -3.45
C HIS A 231 1.05 -14.52 -2.23
N ALA A 232 1.89 -13.64 -1.71
CA ALA A 232 2.69 -13.92 -0.51
C ALA A 232 1.82 -13.92 0.75
N VAL A 233 0.99 -12.91 0.91
CA VAL A 233 0.22 -12.65 2.13
C VAL A 233 -1.23 -12.29 1.82
N GLY A 234 -2.09 -12.36 2.84
CA GLY A 234 -3.50 -11.99 2.72
C GLY A 234 -3.67 -10.50 2.47
N GLN A 235 -4.31 -10.16 1.36
CA GLN A 235 -4.53 -8.76 0.96
C GLN A 235 -5.82 -8.61 0.15
N HIS A 236 -6.57 -7.56 0.44
CA HIS A 236 -7.64 -7.08 -0.41
C HIS A 236 -7.08 -6.07 -1.42
N TYR A 237 -7.52 -6.19 -2.68
CA TYR A 237 -7.21 -5.27 -3.76
C TYR A 237 -8.51 -4.73 -4.33
N ALA A 238 -8.81 -3.44 -4.10
CA ALA A 238 -9.82 -2.74 -4.84
C ALA A 238 -9.16 -2.07 -6.05
N ILE A 239 -9.52 -2.55 -7.23
CA ILE A 239 -9.02 -2.06 -8.51
C ILE A 239 -10.12 -1.26 -9.19
N GLY A 240 -9.79 -0.10 -9.70
CA GLY A 240 -10.72 0.71 -10.47
C GLY A 240 -10.12 1.18 -11.80
N SER A 241 -11.00 1.49 -12.75
CA SER A 241 -10.70 2.17 -14.00
C SER A 241 -11.89 3.01 -14.44
N PRO A 242 -11.83 3.77 -15.55
CA PRO A 242 -13.02 4.42 -16.12
C PRO A 242 -14.17 3.45 -16.42
N GLU A 243 -13.85 2.16 -16.67
CA GLU A 243 -14.84 1.11 -16.96
C GLU A 243 -15.65 0.71 -15.72
N GLY A 244 -15.04 0.72 -14.51
CA GLY A 244 -15.70 0.32 -13.28
C GLY A 244 -14.76 -0.04 -12.14
N LEU A 245 -15.29 -0.84 -11.22
CA LEU A 245 -14.60 -1.29 -10.02
C LEU A 245 -14.58 -2.82 -9.95
N ALA A 246 -13.51 -3.37 -9.38
CA ALA A 246 -13.39 -4.79 -9.08
C ALA A 246 -12.69 -4.99 -7.72
N SER A 247 -13.10 -6.02 -6.98
CA SER A 247 -12.61 -6.33 -5.64
C SER A 247 -12.10 -7.76 -5.59
N PHE A 248 -10.90 -7.95 -5.03
CA PHE A 248 -10.25 -9.25 -4.93
C PHE A 248 -9.65 -9.44 -3.53
N GLU A 249 -9.80 -10.61 -2.97
CA GLU A 249 -9.09 -11.03 -1.76
C GLU A 249 -8.10 -12.13 -2.12
N GLY A 250 -6.81 -11.76 -2.17
CA GLY A 250 -5.70 -12.65 -2.49
C GLY A 250 -4.96 -13.12 -1.24
N ALA A 251 -4.49 -14.36 -1.27
CA ALA A 251 -3.66 -14.96 -0.23
C ALA A 251 -2.90 -16.17 -0.80
N ALA A 252 -2.10 -16.85 0.01
CA ALA A 252 -1.34 -18.02 -0.42
C ALA A 252 -2.21 -19.18 -0.94
N ASN A 253 -3.49 -19.22 -0.56
CA ASN A 253 -4.47 -20.19 -1.04
C ASN A 253 -5.13 -19.82 -2.38
N GLY A 254 -4.77 -18.68 -2.97
CA GLY A 254 -5.33 -18.16 -4.21
C GLY A 254 -6.05 -16.83 -4.06
N VAL A 255 -6.71 -16.42 -5.13
CA VAL A 255 -7.43 -15.14 -5.23
C VAL A 255 -8.91 -15.39 -5.44
N VAL A 256 -9.74 -14.73 -4.64
CA VAL A 256 -11.20 -14.77 -4.74
C VAL A 256 -11.70 -13.38 -5.15
N ARG A 257 -12.45 -13.32 -6.24
CA ARG A 257 -13.15 -12.10 -6.66
C ARG A 257 -14.45 -11.95 -5.89
N ASP A 258 -14.76 -10.73 -5.46
CA ASP A 258 -16.09 -10.43 -4.92
C ASP A 258 -17.07 -10.08 -6.07
N GLU A 259 -17.85 -11.06 -6.48
CA GLU A 259 -18.81 -10.92 -7.59
C GLU A 259 -20.04 -10.06 -7.23
N ARG A 260 -20.18 -9.64 -5.97
CA ARG A 260 -21.26 -8.75 -5.52
C ARG A 260 -20.99 -7.28 -5.83
N VAL A 261 -19.73 -6.97 -6.18
CA VAL A 261 -19.31 -5.60 -6.48
C VAL A 261 -19.85 -5.16 -7.84
N THR A 262 -20.57 -4.03 -7.83
CA THR A 262 -21.02 -3.32 -9.04
C THR A 262 -20.41 -1.92 -9.08
N ASP A 263 -20.97 -0.99 -8.30
CA ASP A 263 -20.59 0.43 -8.33
C ASP A 263 -19.99 0.92 -7.01
N ARG A 264 -19.79 0.03 -6.02
CA ARG A 264 -19.28 0.40 -4.70
C ARG A 264 -18.47 -0.72 -4.07
N ILE A 265 -17.34 -0.35 -3.47
CA ILE A 265 -16.53 -1.19 -2.60
C ILE A 265 -16.31 -0.41 -1.30
N VAL A 266 -16.64 -1.03 -0.17
CA VAL A 266 -16.26 -0.55 1.17
C VAL A 266 -15.61 -1.70 1.89
N HIS A 267 -14.35 -1.53 2.29
CA HIS A 267 -13.57 -2.62 2.86
C HIS A 267 -12.65 -2.13 3.99
N THR A 268 -12.37 -3.02 4.93
CA THR A 268 -11.42 -2.82 6.02
C THR A 268 -10.51 -4.05 6.16
N ASN A 269 -10.10 -4.44 7.37
CA ASN A 269 -9.08 -5.48 7.55
C ASN A 269 -9.66 -6.83 8.01
N HIS A 270 -10.76 -7.27 7.42
CA HIS A 270 -11.27 -8.64 7.58
C HIS A 270 -11.87 -9.12 6.24
N PRO A 271 -11.68 -10.39 5.88
CA PRO A 271 -12.10 -10.91 4.59
C PRO A 271 -13.63 -11.03 4.49
N PHE A 272 -14.16 -10.87 3.27
CA PHE A 272 -15.56 -11.00 2.95
C PHE A 272 -15.88 -12.22 2.10
N VAL A 273 -14.92 -12.63 1.26
CA VAL A 273 -15.12 -13.71 0.28
C VAL A 273 -14.07 -14.80 0.34
N ASN A 274 -12.84 -14.51 0.75
CA ASN A 274 -11.83 -15.52 1.02
C ASN A 274 -11.97 -15.99 2.48
N LEU A 275 -12.69 -17.08 2.68
CA LEU A 275 -13.04 -17.59 4.01
C LEU A 275 -12.01 -18.58 4.60
N ALA A 276 -10.83 -18.70 4.02
CA ALA A 276 -9.75 -19.54 4.51
C ALA A 276 -9.01 -18.91 5.69
N ILE A 277 -9.78 -18.49 6.72
CA ILE A 277 -9.25 -17.84 7.91
C ILE A 277 -8.50 -18.85 8.77
N ALA A 278 -7.28 -18.49 9.19
CA ALA A 278 -6.45 -19.30 10.08
C ALA A 278 -6.63 -18.84 11.54
N GLY A 279 -6.94 -19.78 12.43
CA GLY A 279 -7.09 -19.52 13.86
C GLY A 279 -8.34 -18.73 14.24
N ASP A 280 -8.32 -18.09 15.42
CA ASP A 280 -9.36 -17.19 15.89
C ASP A 280 -9.06 -15.75 15.44
N PRO A 281 -9.90 -15.15 14.58
CA PRO A 281 -9.66 -13.80 14.08
C PRO A 281 -10.12 -12.69 15.05
N GLU A 282 -10.92 -12.99 16.06
CA GLU A 282 -11.58 -11.98 16.88
C GLU A 282 -10.62 -11.03 17.62
N PRO A 283 -9.48 -11.50 18.20
CA PRO A 283 -8.53 -10.61 18.83
C PRO A 283 -7.94 -9.57 17.85
N ALA A 284 -7.58 -10.00 16.63
CA ALA A 284 -7.05 -9.11 15.60
C ALA A 284 -8.10 -8.12 15.10
N TYR A 285 -9.35 -8.58 14.94
CA TYR A 285 -10.46 -7.72 14.51
C TYR A 285 -10.81 -6.67 15.56
N ALA A 286 -10.82 -7.05 16.85
CA ALA A 286 -11.02 -6.13 17.96
C ALA A 286 -9.88 -5.10 18.06
N ALA A 287 -8.62 -5.54 17.99
CA ALA A 287 -7.46 -4.67 18.08
C ALA A 287 -7.42 -3.62 16.95
N SER A 288 -7.84 -4.00 15.75
CA SER A 288 -7.91 -3.09 14.59
C SER A 288 -9.21 -2.28 14.52
N ARG A 289 -10.22 -2.60 15.34
CA ARG A 289 -11.58 -2.04 15.27
C ARG A 289 -12.15 -2.10 13.83
N THR A 290 -11.84 -3.17 13.11
CA THR A 290 -12.12 -3.30 11.68
C THR A 290 -13.63 -3.23 11.37
N ARG A 291 -14.47 -3.85 12.22
CA ARG A 291 -15.94 -3.84 12.05
C ARG A 291 -16.55 -2.48 12.32
N GLU A 292 -16.06 -1.74 13.32
CA GLU A 292 -16.53 -0.40 13.62
C GLU A 292 -16.18 0.57 12.50
N ARG A 293 -14.94 0.52 11.99
CA ARG A 293 -14.52 1.32 10.84
C ARG A 293 -15.35 0.99 9.60
N LEU A 294 -15.61 -0.31 9.36
CA LEU A 294 -16.47 -0.73 8.26
C LEU A 294 -17.87 -0.14 8.38
N ALA A 295 -18.51 -0.28 9.53
CA ALA A 295 -19.88 0.23 9.75
C ALA A 295 -19.95 1.76 9.55
N CYS A 296 -18.95 2.49 10.04
CA CYS A 296 -18.83 3.94 9.87
C CYS A 296 -18.79 4.33 8.38
N VAL A 297 -17.85 3.75 7.62
CA VAL A 297 -17.68 4.13 6.21
C VAL A 297 -18.78 3.57 5.31
N GLN A 298 -19.42 2.44 5.67
CA GLN A 298 -20.61 1.95 4.98
C GLN A 298 -21.79 2.93 5.12
N ALA A 299 -22.01 3.46 6.31
CA ALA A 299 -23.04 4.48 6.54
C ALA A 299 -22.74 5.77 5.76
N ALA A 300 -21.49 6.26 5.82
CA ALA A 300 -21.07 7.44 5.07
C ALA A 300 -21.26 7.24 3.55
N ALA A 301 -20.88 6.08 3.02
CA ALA A 301 -20.95 5.77 1.59
C ALA A 301 -22.38 5.83 1.00
N GLN A 302 -23.43 5.74 1.82
CA GLN A 302 -24.81 5.88 1.34
C GLN A 302 -25.15 7.32 0.92
N THR A 303 -24.47 8.31 1.45
CA THR A 303 -24.75 9.74 1.27
C THR A 303 -23.68 10.50 0.50
N ILE A 304 -22.59 9.85 0.12
CA ILE A 304 -21.54 10.46 -0.69
C ILE A 304 -22.04 10.73 -2.10
N VAL A 305 -21.99 11.99 -2.50
CA VAL A 305 -22.38 12.46 -3.83
C VAL A 305 -21.22 13.11 -4.59
N ASP A 306 -20.14 13.46 -3.89
CA ASP A 306 -18.96 14.15 -4.45
C ASP A 306 -17.68 13.75 -3.71
N VAL A 307 -16.55 14.23 -4.21
CA VAL A 307 -15.22 13.96 -3.61
C VAL A 307 -15.09 14.54 -2.21
N ALA A 308 -15.72 15.68 -1.93
CA ALA A 308 -15.70 16.27 -0.59
C ALA A 308 -16.40 15.37 0.44
N GLY A 309 -17.43 14.61 0.03
CA GLY A 309 -18.04 13.57 0.84
C GLY A 309 -17.08 12.43 1.18
N ILE A 310 -16.24 12.03 0.22
CA ILE A 310 -15.18 11.03 0.45
C ILE A 310 -14.12 11.58 1.41
N GLU A 311 -13.66 12.82 1.22
CA GLU A 311 -12.70 13.46 2.12
C GLU A 311 -13.21 13.47 3.57
N ARG A 312 -14.49 13.82 3.79
CA ARG A 312 -15.10 13.78 5.13
C ARG A 312 -15.16 12.37 5.71
N ALA A 313 -15.52 11.36 4.91
CA ALA A 313 -15.57 9.97 5.36
C ALA A 313 -14.19 9.44 5.75
N LEU A 314 -13.13 9.79 5.00
CA LEU A 314 -11.75 9.42 5.31
C LEU A 314 -11.17 10.22 6.48
N ALA A 315 -11.72 11.35 6.84
CA ALA A 315 -11.31 12.18 7.98
C ALA A 315 -12.05 11.81 9.29
N ASP A 316 -12.92 10.80 9.27
CA ASP A 316 -13.70 10.41 10.46
C ASP A 316 -12.79 9.87 11.57
N THR A 317 -13.00 10.39 12.79
CA THR A 317 -12.25 10.00 14.00
C THR A 317 -13.11 9.23 15.01
N SER A 318 -14.42 9.16 14.80
CA SER A 318 -15.34 8.48 15.71
C SER A 318 -15.15 6.97 15.72
N ALA A 319 -14.85 6.41 14.53
CA ALA A 319 -14.48 5.01 14.32
C ALA A 319 -13.10 4.94 13.67
N PRO A 320 -12.01 5.21 14.30
CA PRO A 320 -10.66 5.58 13.88
C PRO A 320 -10.30 5.29 12.40
N VAL A 321 -11.10 5.84 11.46
CA VAL A 321 -10.80 5.83 10.03
C VAL A 321 -9.59 6.72 9.75
N SER A 322 -9.49 7.83 10.49
CA SER A 322 -8.34 8.72 10.50
C SER A 322 -7.77 8.76 11.92
N ARG A 323 -6.54 8.29 12.08
CA ARG A 323 -5.86 8.10 13.35
C ARG A 323 -4.67 9.03 13.49
N ALA A 324 -4.68 9.87 14.53
CA ALA A 324 -3.50 10.61 14.94
C ALA A 324 -2.39 9.66 15.46
N PRO A 325 -1.10 10.07 15.43
CA PRO A 325 0.00 9.27 15.98
C PRO A 325 -0.25 8.92 17.46
N ASP A 326 -0.23 7.64 17.80
CA ASP A 326 -0.40 7.14 19.17
C ASP A 326 0.89 6.53 19.76
N GLY A 327 2.03 6.73 19.10
CA GLY A 327 3.33 6.16 19.46
C GLY A 327 3.60 4.78 18.87
N GLY A 328 2.61 4.10 18.32
CA GLY A 328 2.73 2.80 17.67
C GLY A 328 2.32 2.82 16.20
N PHE A 329 1.11 3.30 15.93
CA PHE A 329 0.51 3.40 14.60
C PHE A 329 -0.08 4.79 14.35
N MET A 330 -0.23 5.15 13.09
CA MET A 330 -0.91 6.36 12.65
C MET A 330 -1.49 6.16 11.26
N THR A 331 -2.46 6.97 10.88
CA THR A 331 -2.77 7.13 9.46
C THR A 331 -1.60 7.81 8.78
N PHE A 332 -0.80 7.02 8.07
CA PHE A 332 0.39 7.45 7.34
C PHE A 332 0.02 8.41 6.21
N GLY A 333 -1.14 8.16 5.61
CA GLY A 333 -1.68 9.04 4.60
C GLY A 333 -2.97 8.52 4.00
N ALA A 334 -3.49 9.28 3.05
CA ALA A 334 -4.68 8.94 2.31
C ALA A 334 -4.55 9.33 0.83
N MET A 335 -5.26 8.59 -0.02
CA MET A 335 -5.41 8.89 -1.43
C MET A 335 -6.88 8.88 -1.82
N ILE A 336 -7.27 9.79 -2.72
CA ILE A 336 -8.53 9.77 -3.47
C ILE A 336 -8.17 9.94 -4.94
N ALA A 337 -8.60 9.01 -5.81
CA ALA A 337 -8.36 9.10 -7.24
C ALA A 337 -9.68 9.00 -8.02
N GLU A 338 -10.01 10.05 -8.78
CA GLU A 338 -11.08 10.08 -9.77
C GLU A 338 -10.54 9.44 -11.05
N LEU A 339 -11.11 8.33 -11.47
CA LEU A 339 -10.58 7.46 -12.53
C LEU A 339 -11.09 7.88 -13.92
N SER A 340 -10.92 9.16 -14.24
CA SER A 340 -11.03 9.69 -15.60
C SER A 340 -9.76 9.44 -16.41
N VAL A 341 -9.74 9.82 -17.68
CA VAL A 341 -8.51 9.84 -18.50
C VAL A 341 -8.30 11.26 -18.99
N PRO A 342 -7.25 11.97 -18.50
CA PRO A 342 -6.36 11.59 -17.40
C PRO A 342 -7.06 11.61 -16.04
N PRO A 343 -6.58 10.82 -15.06
CA PRO A 343 -7.14 10.81 -13.73
C PRO A 343 -6.74 12.03 -12.91
N ARG A 344 -7.53 12.32 -11.87
CA ARG A 344 -7.20 13.32 -10.84
C ARG A 344 -6.99 12.62 -9.52
N ALA A 345 -5.83 12.80 -8.90
CA ALA A 345 -5.52 12.22 -7.61
C ALA A 345 -5.29 13.30 -6.55
N ARG A 346 -5.70 13.00 -5.32
CA ARG A 346 -5.48 13.82 -4.14
C ARG A 346 -4.82 12.98 -3.08
N PHE A 347 -3.82 13.54 -2.41
CA PHE A 347 -3.05 12.84 -1.38
C PHE A 347 -3.00 13.68 -0.10
N ALA A 348 -3.24 13.05 1.04
CA ALA A 348 -2.98 13.63 2.35
C ALA A 348 -1.75 12.95 2.95
N PRO A 349 -0.65 13.67 3.25
CA PRO A 349 0.58 13.10 3.80
C PRO A 349 0.50 12.89 5.32
N GLY A 350 -0.56 12.28 5.80
CA GLY A 350 -0.84 12.04 7.19
C GLY A 350 -2.34 11.83 7.44
N PRO A 351 -2.80 11.88 8.69
CA PRO A 351 -4.20 11.75 9.04
C PRO A 351 -5.06 12.84 8.39
N PRO A 352 -6.09 12.51 7.57
CA PRO A 352 -6.90 13.51 6.86
C PRO A 352 -7.65 14.51 7.75
N HIS A 353 -7.88 14.19 9.03
CA HIS A 353 -8.45 15.15 9.98
C HIS A 353 -7.44 16.20 10.50
N LEU A 354 -6.12 15.98 10.25
CA LEU A 354 -5.04 16.88 10.68
C LEU A 354 -4.36 17.58 9.50
N VAL A 355 -4.35 16.94 8.32
CA VAL A 355 -3.66 17.47 7.13
C VAL A 355 -4.59 17.49 5.93
N PRO A 356 -4.54 18.57 5.10
CA PRO A 356 -5.39 18.66 3.92
C PRO A 356 -4.93 17.74 2.79
N PHE A 357 -5.86 17.41 1.90
CA PHE A 357 -5.54 16.78 0.63
C PHE A 357 -4.91 17.78 -0.35
N VAL A 358 -3.85 17.35 -1.04
CA VAL A 358 -3.18 18.09 -2.12
C VAL A 358 -3.47 17.40 -3.44
N SER A 359 -3.95 18.17 -4.43
CA SER A 359 -4.33 17.65 -5.74
C SER A 359 -3.13 17.54 -6.67
N HIS A 360 -3.07 16.45 -7.42
CA HIS A 360 -2.12 16.20 -8.49
C HIS A 360 -2.86 15.64 -9.70
N GLN A 361 -2.38 15.98 -10.89
CA GLN A 361 -2.95 15.53 -12.14
C GLN A 361 -1.85 14.93 -13.01
N LEU A 362 -2.13 13.80 -13.62
CA LEU A 362 -1.28 13.18 -14.63
C LEU A 362 -1.38 13.95 -15.94
N SER A 363 -0.33 13.94 -16.73
CA SER A 363 -0.25 14.75 -17.97
C SER A 363 -1.20 14.26 -19.08
N GLY A 364 -1.65 13.01 -19.01
CA GLY A 364 -2.56 12.42 -19.99
C GLY A 364 -1.93 12.22 -21.38
N VAL A 365 -0.63 12.40 -21.49
CA VAL A 365 0.08 12.18 -22.77
C VAL A 365 0.42 10.70 -22.88
N SER A 366 -0.38 9.94 -23.63
CA SER A 366 0.15 8.73 -24.25
C SER A 366 1.27 9.19 -25.20
N ARG A 367 2.51 8.77 -24.94
CA ARG A 367 3.55 8.92 -25.96
C ARG A 367 3.05 8.20 -27.21
N GLN A 368 2.71 8.97 -28.26
CA GLN A 368 2.45 8.40 -29.57
C GLN A 368 3.71 7.62 -29.96
N GLU A 369 3.48 6.40 -30.42
CA GLU A 369 4.48 5.59 -31.09
C GLU A 369 5.12 6.45 -32.19
N SER A 370 6.40 6.72 -32.04
CA SER A 370 7.24 7.38 -33.06
C SER A 370 8.08 6.32 -33.76
#